data_6c7541b54fd31c31a0882aa7a21f5dd8
#
_entry.id   6c7541b54fd31c31a0882aa7a21f5dd8
#
_cell.length_a   1.000
_cell.length_b   1.000
_cell.length_c   1.000
_cell.angle_alpha   90.00
_cell.angle_beta   90.00
_cell.angle_gamma   90.00
#
_symmetry.space_group_name_H-M   'P 1'
#
loop_
_entity.id
_entity.type
_entity.pdbx_description
1 polymer ?
#
loop_
_entity_poly.entity_id
_entity_poly.type
_entity_poly.pdbx_seq_one_letter_code
_entity_poly.pdbx_strand_id
1 'polypeptide(L)'
;MKQEFFNLKINTTGQRLCEFTDQTIQWINNNKFKDGMLNLSIQHTSASLIVQENADPDVQTDLINYFDKLVPMNNKFYIHTTEGKDDMPAHIKSALTNNQISLSIKNNELLLGTWQGLYLSLIHISEPTRRLS
;
A
#
# COMPACT_ATOMS: atom_id res chain seq x y z
N MET A 1 10.42 10.14 -25.17
CA MET A 1 9.70 9.56 -24.01
C MET A 1 10.32 10.06 -22.71
N LYS A 2 9.51 10.52 -21.78
CA LYS A 2 10.00 10.96 -20.46
C LYS A 2 9.77 9.85 -19.44
N GLN A 3 10.82 9.49 -18.70
CA GLN A 3 10.74 8.53 -17.61
C GLN A 3 11.43 9.10 -16.38
N GLU A 4 10.80 8.95 -15.24
CA GLU A 4 11.35 9.38 -13.95
C GLU A 4 11.17 8.28 -12.92
N PHE A 5 12.21 8.07 -12.11
CA PHE A 5 12.16 7.18 -10.96
C PHE A 5 12.18 7.97 -9.67
N PHE A 6 11.46 7.49 -8.70
CA PHE A 6 11.41 8.14 -7.40
C PHE A 6 11.18 7.12 -6.30
N ASN A 7 11.92 7.25 -5.21
CA ASN A 7 11.71 6.44 -4.01
C ASN A 7 10.91 7.27 -3.01
N LEU A 8 9.64 6.92 -2.84
CA LEU A 8 8.80 7.56 -1.85
C LEU A 8 8.97 6.87 -0.50
N LYS A 9 9.31 7.66 0.51
CA LYS A 9 9.44 7.18 1.88
C LYS A 9 8.20 7.59 2.66
N ILE A 10 7.50 6.62 3.24
CA ILE A 10 6.28 6.85 3.98
C ILE A 10 6.55 6.59 5.45
N ASN A 11 6.33 7.62 6.27
CA ASN A 11 6.41 7.50 7.71
C ASN A 11 5.09 6.93 8.23
N THR A 12 5.18 5.85 8.99
CA THR A 12 4.02 5.18 9.55
C THR A 12 3.98 5.43 11.05
N THR A 13 2.78 5.73 11.55
CA THR A 13 2.58 6.05 12.97
C THR A 13 1.60 5.08 13.62
N GLY A 14 1.77 3.78 13.32
CA GLY A 14 0.92 2.74 13.86
C GLY A 14 -0.34 2.42 13.07
N GLN A 15 -0.63 3.18 12.00
CA GLN A 15 -1.73 2.82 11.13
C GLN A 15 -1.37 1.58 10.31
N ARG A 16 -2.33 0.69 10.15
CA ARG A 16 -2.17 -0.52 9.35
C ARG A 16 -2.43 -0.26 7.87
N LEU A 17 -3.21 0.77 7.55
CA LEU A 17 -3.38 1.30 6.21
C LEU A 17 -2.93 2.76 6.23
N CYS A 18 -1.90 3.08 5.46
CA CYS A 18 -1.34 4.43 5.39
C CYS A 18 -1.58 5.01 4.01
N GLU A 19 -2.39 6.05 3.93
CA GLU A 19 -2.67 6.71 2.66
C GLU A 19 -1.48 7.57 2.21
N PHE A 20 -1.11 7.46 0.93
CA PHE A 20 -0.04 8.26 0.34
C PHE A 20 -0.45 8.91 -0.98
N THR A 21 -1.74 9.12 -1.17
CA THR A 21 -2.30 9.69 -2.40
C THR A 21 -1.73 11.07 -2.70
N ASP A 22 -1.73 11.96 -1.71
CA ASP A 22 -1.32 13.35 -1.90
C ASP A 22 0.15 13.46 -2.29
N GLN A 23 1.03 12.69 -1.66
CA GLN A 23 2.45 12.67 -1.98
C GLN A 23 2.69 12.21 -3.43
N THR A 24 1.92 11.23 -3.88
CA THR A 24 2.00 10.71 -5.25
C THR A 24 1.54 11.76 -6.26
N ILE A 25 0.40 12.38 -6.00
CA ILE A 25 -0.15 13.42 -6.87
C ILE A 25 0.82 14.61 -6.96
N GLN A 26 1.38 15.01 -5.84
CA GLN A 26 2.34 16.12 -5.80
C GLN A 26 3.58 15.81 -6.63
N TRP A 27 4.10 14.60 -6.52
CA TRP A 27 5.27 14.21 -7.30
C TRP A 27 4.97 14.24 -8.81
N ILE A 28 3.81 13.74 -9.23
CA ILE A 28 3.39 13.78 -10.64
C ILE A 28 3.29 15.22 -11.12
N ASN A 29 2.60 16.07 -10.37
CA ASN A 29 2.38 17.46 -10.76
C ASN A 29 3.70 18.23 -10.85
N ASN A 30 4.64 17.97 -9.95
CA ASN A 30 5.94 18.63 -9.94
C ASN A 30 6.82 18.22 -11.14
N ASN A 31 6.64 17.01 -11.65
CA ASN A 31 7.40 16.52 -12.79
C ASN A 31 6.76 16.86 -14.14
N LYS A 32 5.57 17.42 -14.13
CA LYS A 32 4.89 17.94 -15.33
C LYS A 32 4.73 16.90 -16.44
N PHE A 33 4.32 15.70 -16.08
CA PHE A 33 3.97 14.69 -17.09
C PHE A 33 2.70 15.11 -17.83
N LYS A 34 2.65 14.83 -19.13
CA LYS A 34 1.39 15.01 -19.87
C LYS A 34 0.52 13.77 -19.70
N ASP A 35 0.70 12.82 -20.60
CA ASP A 35 -0.01 11.54 -20.56
C ASP A 35 1.01 10.46 -20.30
N GLY A 36 0.59 9.43 -19.60
CA GLY A 36 1.51 8.35 -19.34
C GLY A 36 0.97 7.36 -18.33
N MET A 37 1.87 6.63 -17.73
CA MET A 37 1.55 5.59 -16.78
C MET A 37 2.43 5.72 -15.55
N LEU A 38 1.79 5.66 -14.39
CA LEU A 38 2.48 5.53 -13.12
C LEU A 38 2.54 4.06 -12.74
N ASN A 39 3.71 3.57 -12.43
CA ASN A 39 3.89 2.24 -11.87
C ASN A 39 4.43 2.38 -10.45
N LEU A 40 3.65 1.90 -9.49
CA LEU A 40 4.03 1.86 -8.08
C LEU A 40 4.44 0.43 -7.74
N SER A 41 5.57 0.26 -7.08
CA SER A 41 5.96 -1.05 -6.60
C SER A 41 6.57 -0.96 -5.21
N ILE A 42 6.33 -1.98 -4.40
CA ILE A 42 6.93 -2.12 -3.08
C ILE A 42 7.80 -3.36 -3.06
N GLN A 43 9.05 -3.18 -2.62
CA GLN A 43 10.02 -4.28 -2.52
C GLN A 43 9.99 -4.85 -1.11
N HIS A 44 8.93 -5.60 -0.81
CA HIS A 44 8.71 -6.14 0.52
C HIS A 44 7.83 -7.38 0.45
N THR A 45 8.01 -8.30 1.38
CA THR A 45 7.24 -9.55 1.43
C THR A 45 6.19 -9.57 2.54
N SER A 46 6.11 -8.51 3.35
CA SER A 46 5.12 -8.41 4.43
C SER A 46 4.46 -7.04 4.49
N ALA A 47 4.46 -6.32 3.37
CA ALA A 47 3.69 -5.10 3.18
C ALA A 47 3.23 -5.05 1.73
N SER A 48 2.19 -4.30 1.43
CA SER A 48 1.58 -4.31 0.10
C SER A 48 0.91 -2.97 -0.23
N LEU A 49 0.41 -2.88 -1.46
CA LEU A 49 -0.26 -1.69 -1.97
C LEU A 49 -1.74 -2.00 -2.21
N ILE A 50 -2.59 -1.04 -1.87
CA ILE A 50 -4.05 -1.15 -2.07
C ILE A 50 -4.57 0.16 -2.63
N VAL A 51 -5.48 0.07 -3.60
CA VAL A 51 -6.33 1.19 -4.04
C VAL A 51 -7.71 0.94 -3.46
N GLN A 52 -8.19 1.85 -2.62
CA GLN A 52 -9.45 1.65 -1.93
C GLN A 52 -10.11 2.99 -1.58
N GLU A 53 -11.35 2.94 -1.14
CA GLU A 53 -12.11 4.10 -0.72
C GLU A 53 -11.41 4.84 0.42
N ASN A 54 -11.35 6.17 0.31
CA ASN A 54 -10.71 7.01 1.31
C ASN A 54 -11.65 8.01 1.99
N ALA A 55 -12.95 7.93 1.70
CA ALA A 55 -13.91 8.87 2.28
C ALA A 55 -14.45 8.40 3.64
N ASP A 56 -14.80 7.13 3.74
CA ASP A 56 -15.39 6.55 4.95
C ASP A 56 -14.36 5.68 5.68
N PRO A 57 -13.90 6.11 6.88
CA PRO A 57 -12.92 5.31 7.64
C PRO A 57 -13.40 3.93 8.02
N ASP A 58 -14.72 3.69 8.04
CA ASP A 58 -15.26 2.38 8.37
C ASP A 58 -14.89 1.32 7.33
N VAL A 59 -14.70 1.73 6.07
CA VAL A 59 -14.23 0.80 5.03
C VAL A 59 -12.86 0.24 5.40
N GLN A 60 -11.96 1.09 5.85
CA GLN A 60 -10.62 0.66 6.26
C GLN A 60 -10.68 -0.25 7.49
N THR A 61 -11.49 0.10 8.46
CA THR A 61 -11.68 -0.71 9.67
C THR A 61 -12.21 -2.09 9.32
N ASP A 62 -13.23 -2.15 8.46
CA ASP A 62 -13.81 -3.42 8.04
C ASP A 62 -12.82 -4.28 7.25
N LEU A 63 -12.02 -3.66 6.38
CA LEU A 63 -10.99 -4.37 5.62
C LEU A 63 -9.95 -4.99 6.56
N ILE A 64 -9.45 -4.21 7.52
CA ILE A 64 -8.48 -4.69 8.49
C ILE A 64 -9.04 -5.87 9.28
N ASN A 65 -10.27 -5.71 9.78
CA ASN A 65 -10.91 -6.76 10.58
C ASN A 65 -11.18 -8.02 9.77
N TYR A 66 -11.58 -7.86 8.51
CA TYR A 66 -11.81 -9.00 7.63
C TYR A 66 -10.52 -9.79 7.40
N PHE A 67 -9.44 -9.09 7.08
CA PHE A 67 -8.15 -9.76 6.85
C PHE A 67 -7.60 -10.40 8.11
N ASP A 68 -7.83 -9.81 9.27
CA ASP A 68 -7.43 -10.42 10.55
C ASP A 68 -8.18 -11.72 10.82
N LYS A 69 -9.46 -11.77 10.46
CA LYS A 69 -10.25 -12.99 10.57
C LYS A 69 -9.84 -14.06 9.58
N LEU A 70 -9.57 -13.64 8.35
CA LEU A 70 -9.19 -14.56 7.28
C LEU A 70 -7.82 -15.17 7.53
N VAL A 71 -6.90 -14.38 8.06
CA VAL A 71 -5.51 -14.77 8.30
C VAL A 71 -5.16 -14.50 9.76
N PRO A 72 -5.59 -15.39 10.68
CA PRO A 72 -5.37 -15.15 12.10
C PRO A 72 -3.92 -15.37 12.52
N MET A 73 -3.51 -14.66 13.57
CA MET A 73 -2.24 -14.91 14.25
C MET A 73 -2.28 -16.25 14.99
N ASN A 74 -1.11 -16.83 15.25
CA ASN A 74 -0.97 -18.06 16.05
C ASN A 74 -1.74 -19.26 15.49
N ASN A 75 -1.96 -19.31 14.19
CA ASN A 75 -2.59 -20.48 13.60
C ASN A 75 -1.61 -21.66 13.66
N LYS A 76 -2.07 -22.78 14.21
CA LYS A 76 -1.25 -23.99 14.39
C LYS A 76 -0.77 -24.60 13.07
N PHE A 77 -1.33 -24.19 11.93
CA PHE A 77 -0.88 -24.66 10.62
C PHE A 77 0.35 -23.94 10.11
N TYR A 78 0.74 -22.81 10.72
CA TYR A 78 1.93 -22.09 10.31
C TYR A 78 3.19 -22.78 10.85
N ILE A 79 4.20 -22.93 9.98
CA ILE A 79 5.52 -23.40 10.39
C ILE A 79 6.55 -22.30 10.46
N HIS A 80 6.31 -21.18 9.80
CA HIS A 80 7.16 -19.99 9.89
C HIS A 80 6.77 -19.18 11.15
N THR A 81 7.43 -19.45 12.26
CA THR A 81 7.02 -18.91 13.55
C THR A 81 8.13 -18.21 14.32
N THR A 82 9.37 -18.22 13.82
CA THR A 82 10.53 -17.71 14.55
C THR A 82 10.62 -16.19 14.63
N GLU A 83 9.90 -15.48 13.75
CA GLU A 83 9.95 -14.03 13.68
C GLU A 83 8.71 -13.35 14.28
N GLY A 84 7.99 -14.09 15.12
CA GLY A 84 6.80 -13.57 15.79
C GLY A 84 5.50 -14.13 15.24
N LYS A 85 4.44 -14.01 16.02
CA LYS A 85 3.13 -14.56 15.69
C LYS A 85 2.40 -13.83 14.58
N ASP A 86 2.82 -12.62 14.26
CA ASP A 86 2.22 -11.77 13.23
C ASP A 86 2.94 -11.84 11.89
N ASP A 87 4.11 -12.49 11.83
CA ASP A 87 4.93 -12.46 10.62
C ASP A 87 4.36 -13.33 9.50
N MET A 88 4.00 -14.58 9.77
CA MET A 88 3.40 -15.41 8.72
C MET A 88 2.05 -14.86 8.23
N PRO A 89 1.15 -14.39 9.10
CA PRO A 89 -0.04 -13.66 8.62
C PRO A 89 0.30 -12.48 7.73
N ALA A 90 1.38 -11.76 8.03
CA ALA A 90 1.84 -10.65 7.21
C ALA A 90 2.21 -11.10 5.80
N HIS A 91 2.95 -12.18 5.67
CA HIS A 91 3.31 -12.74 4.35
C HIS A 91 2.07 -13.17 3.56
N ILE A 92 1.11 -13.80 4.22
CA ILE A 92 -0.12 -14.23 3.55
C ILE A 92 -0.94 -13.04 3.07
N LYS A 93 -1.13 -12.03 3.92
CA LYS A 93 -1.86 -10.81 3.54
C LYS A 93 -1.18 -10.09 2.38
N SER A 94 0.16 -10.03 2.40
CA SER A 94 0.93 -9.46 1.31
C SER A 94 0.72 -10.24 0.00
N ALA A 95 0.67 -11.56 0.07
CA ALA A 95 0.43 -12.40 -1.09
C ALA A 95 -0.98 -12.26 -1.66
N LEU A 96 -1.96 -11.90 -0.83
CA LEU A 96 -3.36 -11.73 -1.23
C LEU A 96 -3.67 -10.33 -1.79
N THR A 97 -2.76 -9.39 -1.63
CA THR A 97 -2.95 -8.02 -2.09
C THR A 97 -1.91 -7.70 -3.18
N ASN A 98 -1.65 -6.44 -3.44
CA ASN A 98 -0.79 -6.07 -4.56
C ASN A 98 0.59 -5.64 -4.09
N ASN A 99 1.63 -6.06 -4.81
CA ASN A 99 2.95 -5.47 -4.64
C ASN A 99 3.26 -4.44 -5.72
N GLN A 100 2.38 -4.30 -6.70
CA GLN A 100 2.56 -3.43 -7.85
C GLN A 100 1.20 -2.91 -8.30
N ILE A 101 1.11 -1.62 -8.60
CA ILE A 101 -0.11 -0.97 -9.08
C ILE A 101 0.28 -0.08 -10.25
N SER A 102 -0.50 -0.17 -11.34
CA SER A 102 -0.35 0.72 -12.49
C SER A 102 -1.58 1.60 -12.61
N LEU A 103 -1.35 2.89 -12.77
CA LEU A 103 -2.40 3.90 -12.92
C LEU A 103 -2.08 4.80 -14.10
N SER A 104 -3.12 5.33 -14.72
CA SER A 104 -2.96 6.23 -15.86
C SER A 104 -2.76 7.67 -15.40
N ILE A 105 -1.97 8.41 -16.18
CA ILE A 105 -1.79 9.86 -16.05
C ILE A 105 -2.30 10.49 -17.31
N LYS A 106 -3.13 11.52 -17.20
CA LYS A 106 -3.63 12.27 -18.34
C LYS A 106 -3.60 13.76 -18.02
N ASN A 107 -2.99 14.54 -18.90
CA ASN A 107 -2.86 15.99 -18.71
C ASN A 107 -2.26 16.35 -17.36
N ASN A 108 -1.22 15.64 -16.98
CA ASN A 108 -0.51 15.81 -15.68
C ASN A 108 -1.37 15.49 -14.46
N GLU A 109 -2.45 14.77 -14.64
CA GLU A 109 -3.32 14.35 -13.53
C GLU A 109 -3.35 12.84 -13.40
N LEU A 110 -3.17 12.36 -12.18
CA LEU A 110 -3.35 10.95 -11.86
C LEU A 110 -4.84 10.61 -11.93
N LEU A 111 -5.19 9.62 -12.75
CA LEU A 111 -6.58 9.22 -12.91
C LEU A 111 -6.99 8.30 -11.78
N LEU A 112 -7.67 8.87 -10.81
CA LEU A 112 -8.30 8.16 -9.71
C LEU A 112 -9.78 8.50 -9.68
N GLY A 113 -10.61 7.55 -9.32
CA GLY A 113 -12.01 7.82 -9.00
C GLY A 113 -12.11 8.76 -7.81
N THR A 114 -13.27 9.41 -7.67
CA THR A 114 -13.50 10.42 -6.62
C THR A 114 -13.17 9.90 -5.22
N TRP A 115 -13.46 8.64 -4.98
CA TRP A 115 -13.30 8.04 -3.65
C TRP A 115 -12.08 7.11 -3.54
N GLN A 116 -11.26 7.03 -4.58
CA GLN A 116 -10.08 6.16 -4.56
C GLN A 116 -8.89 6.85 -3.92
N GLY A 117 -8.22 6.13 -3.03
CA GLY A 117 -6.96 6.53 -2.47
C GLY A 117 -5.93 5.42 -2.60
N LEU A 118 -4.66 5.79 -2.53
CA LEU A 118 -3.53 4.88 -2.55
C LEU A 118 -3.08 4.62 -1.13
N TYR A 119 -2.97 3.34 -0.77
CA TYR A 119 -2.61 2.93 0.58
C TYR A 119 -1.44 1.98 0.60
N LEU A 120 -0.56 2.19 1.56
CA LEU A 120 0.41 1.20 1.99
C LEU A 120 -0.24 0.36 3.08
N SER A 121 -0.35 -0.94 2.84
CA SER A 121 -0.87 -1.88 3.82
C SER A 121 0.29 -2.40 4.66
N LEU A 122 0.29 -2.03 5.92
CA LEU A 122 1.28 -2.48 6.89
C LEU A 122 0.71 -3.62 7.71
N ILE A 123 1.51 -4.64 7.86
CA ILE A 123 1.11 -5.82 8.58
C ILE A 123 1.84 -5.90 9.91
N HIS A 124 3.07 -5.37 9.95
CA HIS A 124 3.80 -5.16 11.19
C HIS A 124 3.64 -3.72 11.65
N ILE A 125 2.88 -3.50 12.69
CA ILE A 125 2.60 -2.17 13.27
C ILE A 125 3.89 -1.52 13.78
N SER A 126 4.89 -2.31 14.14
CA SER A 126 6.13 -1.83 14.74
C SER A 126 7.12 -1.24 13.75
N GLU A 127 6.93 -1.41 12.44
CA GLU A 127 7.85 -0.82 11.46
C GLU A 127 7.45 0.62 11.13
N PRO A 128 8.30 1.62 11.45
CA PRO A 128 7.89 3.02 11.36
C PRO A 128 7.93 3.59 9.94
N THR A 129 8.60 2.93 9.01
CA THR A 129 8.84 3.51 7.68
C THR A 129 8.83 2.43 6.61
N ARG A 130 8.23 2.74 5.45
CA ARG A 130 8.26 1.92 4.24
C ARG A 130 8.70 2.76 3.06
N ARG A 131 9.35 2.13 2.07
CA ARG A 131 9.76 2.77 0.82
C ARG A 131 8.95 2.22 -0.34
N LEU A 132 8.56 3.12 -1.24
CA LEU A 132 7.97 2.79 -2.53
C LEU A 132 8.91 3.21 -3.64
N SER A 133 9.01 2.39 -4.66
CA SER A 133 9.82 2.67 -5.84
C SER A 133 8.96 2.82 -7.08
#